data_72289ff58021d9188c2f2a73b37cb8ce
#
_entry.id   72289ff58021d9188c2f2a73b37cb8ce
#
_cell.length_a   1.000
_cell.length_b   1.000
_cell.length_c   1.000
_cell.angle_alpha   90.00
_cell.angle_beta   90.00
_cell.angle_gamma   90.00
#
_symmetry.space_group_name_H-M   'P 1'
#
loop_
_entity.id
_entity.type
_entity.pdbx_description
1 polymer ?
#
loop_
_entity_poly.entity_id
_entity_poly.type
_entity_poly.pdbx_seq_one_letter_code
_entity_poly.pdbx_strand_id
1 'polypeptide(L)'
;MRAGLLAAGLAGSVAAANTYLVHNLVSDLPNMADHVDPNLVNPWGNGFSSSSPFWIGNNHSGTSTLYDGTGTAIPLVVKIPSPSDPTGGGAPTGVLFNTPQAFAPSGGKAPTFMFCTEDGTILGWNSPATTATILIDRSSSNAVYKGCTIGGTSDAPRLYAADFHNASVGVWAADLSAVSLTGAFFDPLVPAGFAPFNIMTWNGKLYVTYAKQDSDKMDDVAGAGNGYIAVYDMNGALLNTLITGGSQSPLNSPWGMAIAPDTFGDFAGDLLVGNFGDGMIHAFDPATGALVGTLNDTSGNPIVIQGLWSLMFGNGGRGGDKATLYFTAGIPGPNGEALESHGLFGSIQAAPSFTADKVQNGASFSGALAPNTWVSIKGGGLSATTRTWASADFVNNALPTKLDNVTVTLNGTPAYVEYVSPSQINFLVPANLAPGPVQVQTTNNGLTSAPVTVAVQAVAPSFFVFANTKYIAATHSDNVSLVGPPNLISGATTTPATPGEEIVLYGNGFGVTDPPAPNGQLL
;
A
#
# COMPACT_ATOMS: atom_id res chain seq x y z
N MET A 1 -31.40 30.60 -44.66
CA MET A 1 -30.95 30.57 -43.24
C MET A 1 -30.77 29.13 -42.85
N ARG A 2 -29.54 28.66 -42.78
CA ARG A 2 -29.20 27.33 -42.25
C ARG A 2 -28.60 27.54 -40.84
N ALA A 3 -29.28 27.05 -39.84
CA ALA A 3 -28.79 27.03 -38.46
C ALA A 3 -27.78 25.87 -38.34
N GLY A 4 -26.53 26.19 -38.09
CA GLY A 4 -25.51 25.22 -37.71
C GLY A 4 -25.60 24.90 -36.22
N LEU A 5 -25.90 23.65 -35.87
CA LEU A 5 -25.75 23.13 -34.53
C LEU A 5 -24.25 22.98 -34.23
N LEU A 6 -23.71 23.78 -33.33
CA LEU A 6 -22.43 23.48 -32.65
C LEU A 6 -22.69 22.40 -31.61
N ALA A 7 -22.22 21.19 -31.86
CA ALA A 7 -22.09 20.17 -30.83
C ALA A 7 -20.88 20.52 -29.96
N ALA A 8 -21.13 21.03 -28.77
CA ALA A 8 -20.11 21.12 -27.72
C ALA A 8 -19.82 19.70 -27.23
N GLY A 9 -18.70 19.13 -27.67
CA GLY A 9 -18.18 17.89 -27.10
C GLY A 9 -17.80 18.13 -25.65
N LEU A 10 -18.52 17.52 -24.72
CA LEU A 10 -18.06 17.33 -23.36
C LEU A 10 -16.81 16.42 -23.43
N ALA A 11 -15.62 17.01 -23.39
CA ALA A 11 -14.42 16.29 -23.03
C ALA A 11 -14.57 15.92 -21.55
N GLY A 12 -15.06 14.71 -21.29
CA GLY A 12 -14.96 14.11 -19.96
C GLY A 12 -13.48 14.10 -19.59
N SER A 13 -13.12 14.74 -18.48
CA SER A 13 -11.81 14.58 -17.89
C SER A 13 -11.67 13.10 -17.52
N VAL A 14 -10.91 12.35 -18.32
CA VAL A 14 -10.41 11.04 -17.89
C VAL A 14 -9.54 11.36 -16.68
N ALA A 15 -9.95 10.94 -15.50
CA ALA A 15 -9.07 10.94 -14.33
C ALA A 15 -7.80 10.19 -14.77
N ALA A 16 -6.64 10.79 -14.55
CA ALA A 16 -5.39 10.10 -14.83
C ALA A 16 -5.38 8.86 -13.92
N ALA A 17 -5.41 7.68 -14.53
CA ALA A 17 -5.33 6.43 -13.78
C ALA A 17 -4.03 6.45 -12.98
N ASN A 18 -4.09 6.06 -11.71
CA ASN A 18 -2.90 5.89 -10.89
C ASN A 18 -1.94 4.95 -11.58
N THR A 19 -0.70 5.39 -11.63
CA THR A 19 0.40 4.58 -12.10
C THR A 19 1.27 4.19 -10.90
N TYR A 20 1.89 3.02 -11.00
CA TYR A 20 2.69 2.45 -9.93
C TYR A 20 4.12 2.23 -10.43
N LEU A 21 5.08 2.37 -9.54
CA LEU A 21 6.47 2.05 -9.82
C LEU A 21 6.87 0.80 -9.06
N VAL A 22 7.45 -0.16 -9.77
CA VAL A 22 8.08 -1.36 -9.21
C VAL A 22 9.55 -1.04 -8.96
N HIS A 23 10.04 -1.44 -7.78
CA HIS A 23 11.45 -1.33 -7.42
C HIS A 23 11.93 -2.68 -6.89
N ASN A 24 12.96 -3.24 -7.52
CA ASN A 24 13.58 -4.49 -7.12
C ASN A 24 14.59 -4.23 -6.00
N LEU A 25 14.35 -4.78 -4.82
CA LEU A 25 15.15 -4.52 -3.62
C LEU A 25 16.23 -5.57 -3.39
N VAL A 26 15.87 -6.86 -3.47
CA VAL A 26 16.80 -7.98 -3.25
C VAL A 26 16.53 -9.09 -4.25
N SER A 27 17.58 -9.71 -4.77
CA SER A 27 17.52 -10.92 -5.59
C SER A 27 18.73 -11.81 -5.29
N ASP A 28 18.65 -13.10 -5.58
CA ASP A 28 19.82 -13.98 -5.63
C ASP A 28 20.64 -13.80 -6.92
N LEU A 29 20.04 -13.19 -7.94
CA LEU A 29 20.69 -12.87 -9.20
C LEU A 29 21.46 -11.54 -9.15
N PRO A 30 22.69 -11.46 -9.66
CA PRO A 30 23.42 -10.21 -9.76
C PRO A 30 22.77 -9.25 -10.78
N ASN A 31 22.79 -7.95 -10.49
CA ASN A 31 22.25 -6.87 -11.33
C ASN A 31 20.72 -6.91 -11.55
N MET A 32 19.98 -7.73 -10.80
CA MET A 32 18.53 -7.81 -10.86
C MET A 32 17.86 -6.82 -9.89
N ALA A 33 18.52 -6.55 -8.76
CA ALA A 33 18.00 -5.72 -7.67
C ALA A 33 19.13 -4.91 -7.02
N ASP A 34 18.78 -4.01 -6.08
CA ASP A 34 19.75 -3.17 -5.35
C ASP A 34 20.72 -4.02 -4.51
N HIS A 35 20.25 -5.13 -3.95
CA HIS A 35 21.02 -6.03 -3.10
C HIS A 35 21.00 -7.46 -3.64
N VAL A 36 22.07 -8.20 -3.38
CA VAL A 36 22.19 -9.63 -3.75
C VAL A 36 22.24 -10.47 -2.47
N ASP A 37 21.35 -11.45 -2.36
CA ASP A 37 21.39 -12.46 -1.30
C ASP A 37 21.16 -13.86 -1.89
N PRO A 38 22.17 -14.74 -1.90
CA PRO A 38 22.05 -16.08 -2.48
C PRO A 38 21.07 -17.01 -1.74
N ASN A 39 20.58 -16.62 -0.57
CA ASN A 39 19.56 -17.39 0.15
C ASN A 39 18.13 -17.07 -0.33
N LEU A 40 17.91 -15.97 -1.05
CA LEU A 40 16.58 -15.54 -1.51
C LEU A 40 16.18 -16.33 -2.78
N VAL A 41 16.00 -17.65 -2.66
CA VAL A 41 15.59 -18.51 -3.78
C VAL A 41 14.15 -18.94 -3.60
N ASN A 42 13.31 -18.64 -4.59
CA ASN A 42 11.86 -18.87 -4.57
C ASN A 42 11.21 -18.36 -3.27
N PRO A 43 11.28 -17.04 -2.98
CA PRO A 43 10.65 -16.46 -1.79
C PRO A 43 9.14 -16.43 -1.95
N TRP A 44 8.40 -17.08 -1.00
CA TRP A 44 6.94 -17.11 -1.00
C TRP A 44 6.36 -16.11 -0.02
N GLY A 45 6.04 -16.55 1.20
CA GLY A 45 5.41 -15.72 2.21
C GLY A 45 6.36 -14.74 2.86
N ASN A 46 5.86 -13.58 3.20
CA ASN A 46 6.51 -12.61 4.06
C ASN A 46 5.65 -12.29 5.29
N GLY A 47 6.29 -11.87 6.37
CA GLY A 47 5.61 -11.50 7.60
C GLY A 47 6.48 -10.59 8.46
N PHE A 48 5.85 -9.86 9.38
CA PHE A 48 6.54 -8.98 10.33
C PHE A 48 5.70 -8.73 11.59
N SER A 49 6.35 -8.27 12.65
CA SER A 49 5.70 -7.63 13.79
C SER A 49 5.44 -6.15 13.50
N SER A 50 4.78 -5.44 14.41
CA SER A 50 4.52 -3.99 14.25
C SER A 50 5.78 -3.12 14.07
N SER A 51 6.99 -3.64 14.33
CA SER A 51 8.24 -2.88 14.24
C SER A 51 9.43 -3.67 13.69
N SER A 52 9.29 -4.99 13.44
CA SER A 52 10.39 -5.81 12.92
C SER A 52 10.63 -5.57 11.42
N PRO A 53 11.80 -5.99 10.88
CA PRO A 53 11.98 -6.15 9.45
C PRO A 53 11.03 -7.22 8.89
N PHE A 54 10.97 -7.34 7.57
CA PHE A 54 10.34 -8.47 6.90
C PHE A 54 11.07 -9.76 7.21
N TRP A 55 10.33 -10.82 7.45
CA TRP A 55 10.75 -12.21 7.48
C TRP A 55 10.23 -12.88 6.22
N ILE A 56 11.09 -13.46 5.41
CA ILE A 56 10.73 -14.05 4.12
C ILE A 56 11.04 -15.54 4.15
N GLY A 57 10.06 -16.36 3.81
CA GLY A 57 10.24 -17.80 3.64
C GLY A 57 10.78 -18.10 2.23
N ASN A 58 11.97 -18.63 2.14
CA ASN A 58 12.64 -18.96 0.89
C ASN A 58 12.48 -20.46 0.62
N ASN A 59 11.53 -20.79 -0.22
CA ASN A 59 11.06 -22.17 -0.44
C ASN A 59 12.20 -23.10 -0.90
N HIS A 60 12.95 -22.71 -1.92
CA HIS A 60 13.97 -23.57 -2.51
C HIS A 60 15.33 -23.55 -1.77
N SER A 61 15.60 -22.54 -0.93
CA SER A 61 16.81 -22.58 -0.09
C SER A 61 16.55 -23.16 1.30
N GLY A 62 15.30 -23.45 1.67
CA GLY A 62 14.94 -24.01 2.97
C GLY A 62 15.28 -23.08 4.14
N THR A 63 15.14 -21.76 3.94
CA THR A 63 15.55 -20.75 4.90
C THR A 63 14.46 -19.69 5.10
N SER A 64 14.64 -18.88 6.15
CA SER A 64 14.00 -17.57 6.25
C SER A 64 15.08 -16.50 6.40
N THR A 65 15.03 -15.48 5.55
CA THR A 65 15.90 -14.31 5.57
C THR A 65 15.13 -13.07 5.99
N LEU A 66 15.87 -12.05 6.43
CA LEU A 66 15.26 -10.82 6.97
C LEU A 66 15.80 -9.59 6.25
N TYR A 67 14.88 -8.71 5.84
CA TYR A 67 15.23 -7.44 5.18
C TYR A 67 14.40 -6.29 5.77
N ASP A 68 15.01 -5.12 5.84
CA ASP A 68 14.24 -3.91 6.11
C ASP A 68 13.50 -3.42 4.84
N GLY A 69 12.71 -2.34 4.97
CA GLY A 69 11.93 -1.79 3.86
C GLY A 69 12.74 -1.21 2.70
N THR A 70 14.08 -1.16 2.81
CA THR A 70 15.00 -0.76 1.73
C THR A 70 15.71 -1.95 1.09
N GLY A 71 15.41 -3.19 1.54
CA GLY A 71 16.10 -4.40 1.09
C GLY A 71 17.41 -4.68 1.81
N THR A 72 17.80 -3.84 2.80
CA THR A 72 19.01 -4.07 3.58
C THR A 72 18.86 -5.34 4.43
N ALA A 73 19.74 -6.32 4.26
CA ALA A 73 19.69 -7.57 4.98
C ALA A 73 20.03 -7.41 6.46
N ILE A 74 19.29 -8.12 7.31
CA ILE A 74 19.59 -8.30 8.72
C ILE A 74 20.38 -9.61 8.87
N PRO A 75 21.50 -9.63 9.60
CA PRO A 75 22.42 -10.77 9.60
C PRO A 75 21.87 -11.95 10.44
N LEU A 76 20.69 -12.46 10.05
CA LEU A 76 20.07 -13.65 10.59
C LEU A 76 19.47 -14.46 9.44
N VAL A 77 19.91 -15.68 9.28
CA VAL A 77 19.29 -16.67 8.39
C VAL A 77 18.80 -17.81 9.26
N VAL A 78 17.50 -18.09 9.20
CA VAL A 78 16.87 -19.17 9.96
C VAL A 78 16.68 -20.37 9.05
N LYS A 79 17.21 -21.52 9.43
CA LYS A 79 16.99 -22.79 8.72
C LYS A 79 15.59 -23.32 9.03
N ILE A 80 14.94 -23.84 8.01
CA ILE A 80 13.61 -24.45 8.10
C ILE A 80 13.78 -25.97 7.89
N PRO A 81 13.67 -26.78 8.96
CA PRO A 81 13.74 -28.24 8.86
C PRO A 81 12.55 -28.83 8.11
N SER A 82 12.80 -29.96 7.42
CA SER A 82 11.76 -30.86 6.94
C SER A 82 11.62 -32.09 7.87
N PRO A 83 10.55 -32.89 7.76
CA PRO A 83 10.41 -34.12 8.52
C PRO A 83 11.55 -35.13 8.27
N SER A 84 12.15 -35.11 7.09
CA SER A 84 13.25 -36.00 6.68
C SER A 84 14.63 -35.42 7.00
N ASP A 85 14.77 -34.12 7.17
CA ASP A 85 16.01 -33.42 7.51
C ASP A 85 15.80 -32.41 8.64
N PRO A 86 16.11 -32.75 9.89
CA PRO A 86 15.95 -31.87 11.05
C PRO A 86 16.92 -30.67 11.06
N THR A 87 17.85 -30.60 10.11
CA THR A 87 18.86 -29.53 10.03
C THR A 87 18.57 -28.48 8.96
N GLY A 88 17.60 -28.75 8.06
CA GLY A 88 17.24 -27.87 6.95
C GLY A 88 16.32 -28.57 5.94
N GLY A 89 16.37 -28.13 4.69
CA GLY A 89 15.71 -28.79 3.56
C GLY A 89 14.18 -28.72 3.53
N GLY A 90 13.55 -27.92 4.40
CA GLY A 90 12.11 -27.68 4.33
C GLY A 90 11.76 -26.64 3.26
N ALA A 91 10.52 -26.69 2.77
CA ALA A 91 9.99 -25.80 1.74
C ALA A 91 8.98 -24.79 2.34
N PRO A 92 9.44 -23.68 2.97
CA PRO A 92 8.55 -22.70 3.60
C PRO A 92 7.72 -21.93 2.58
N THR A 93 6.43 -21.75 2.90
CA THR A 93 5.45 -21.02 2.09
C THR A 93 4.89 -19.81 2.84
N GLY A 94 4.13 -19.99 3.92
CA GLY A 94 3.59 -18.92 4.74
C GLY A 94 4.54 -18.53 5.89
N VAL A 95 4.60 -17.24 6.21
CA VAL A 95 5.34 -16.68 7.35
C VAL A 95 4.40 -15.85 8.20
N LEU A 96 4.36 -16.13 9.51
CA LEU A 96 3.45 -15.49 10.46
C LEU A 96 4.20 -14.92 11.66
N PHE A 97 3.85 -13.71 12.08
CA PHE A 97 4.16 -13.22 13.41
C PHE A 97 3.09 -13.69 14.39
N ASN A 98 3.50 -14.35 15.46
CA ASN A 98 2.60 -14.88 16.48
C ASN A 98 2.13 -13.77 17.46
N THR A 99 1.24 -12.91 16.98
CA THR A 99 0.70 -11.77 17.74
C THR A 99 0.08 -12.17 19.08
N PRO A 100 -0.73 -13.24 19.19
CA PRO A 100 -1.34 -13.63 20.46
C PRO A 100 -0.36 -14.29 21.41
N GLN A 101 0.89 -14.55 21.00
CA GLN A 101 1.88 -15.33 21.78
C GLN A 101 1.33 -16.69 22.25
N ALA A 102 0.50 -17.30 21.41
CA ALA A 102 -0.10 -18.63 21.57
C ALA A 102 0.75 -19.71 20.89
N PHE A 103 0.20 -20.88 20.71
CA PHE A 103 0.81 -21.99 19.98
C PHE A 103 2.13 -22.48 20.59
N ALA A 104 2.20 -22.46 21.93
CA ALA A 104 3.33 -23.02 22.65
C ALA A 104 3.25 -24.56 22.67
N PRO A 105 4.35 -25.27 22.36
CA PRO A 105 4.39 -26.72 22.61
C PRO A 105 4.32 -26.99 24.11
N SER A 106 3.84 -28.18 24.50
CA SER A 106 3.70 -28.54 25.92
C SER A 106 5.01 -28.35 26.68
N GLY A 107 4.96 -27.51 27.71
CA GLY A 107 6.12 -27.14 28.53
C GLY A 107 7.14 -26.22 27.84
N GLY A 108 6.87 -25.76 26.62
CA GLY A 108 7.73 -24.88 25.85
C GLY A 108 7.28 -23.43 25.81
N LYS A 109 8.06 -22.60 25.14
CA LYS A 109 7.78 -21.17 24.91
C LYS A 109 6.98 -21.00 23.59
N ALA A 110 6.02 -20.10 23.59
CA ALA A 110 5.33 -19.69 22.37
C ALA A 110 6.34 -19.15 21.33
N PRO A 111 6.24 -19.55 20.06
CA PRO A 111 7.12 -19.04 19.01
C PRO A 111 6.87 -17.56 18.75
N THR A 112 7.91 -16.84 18.37
CA THR A 112 7.79 -15.45 17.92
C THR A 112 7.33 -15.37 16.46
N PHE A 113 7.93 -16.20 15.60
CA PHE A 113 7.52 -16.38 14.21
C PHE A 113 7.19 -17.84 13.93
N MET A 114 6.29 -18.06 12.98
CA MET A 114 5.85 -19.39 12.54
C MET A 114 5.95 -19.49 11.03
N PHE A 115 6.17 -20.72 10.55
CA PHE A 115 6.33 -21.04 9.13
C PHE A 115 5.44 -22.23 8.77
N CYS A 116 4.72 -22.13 7.67
CA CYS A 116 4.05 -23.25 7.04
C CYS A 116 4.88 -23.75 5.87
N THR A 117 4.83 -25.05 5.57
CA THR A 117 5.67 -25.66 4.53
C THR A 117 4.89 -26.59 3.62
N GLU A 118 5.38 -26.80 2.41
CA GLU A 118 4.88 -27.83 1.51
C GLU A 118 5.17 -29.25 2.01
N ASP A 119 6.12 -29.42 2.94
CA ASP A 119 6.40 -30.68 3.61
C ASP A 119 5.26 -31.12 4.57
N GLY A 120 4.19 -30.34 4.68
CA GLY A 120 3.07 -30.62 5.58
C GLY A 120 3.38 -30.32 7.04
N THR A 121 4.33 -29.43 7.31
CA THR A 121 4.72 -29.04 8.67
C THR A 121 4.39 -27.58 8.97
N ILE A 122 4.21 -27.28 10.27
CA ILE A 122 4.17 -25.91 10.79
C ILE A 122 5.25 -25.81 11.86
N LEU A 123 6.13 -24.83 11.69
CA LEU A 123 7.29 -24.62 12.54
C LEU A 123 7.19 -23.33 13.31
N GLY A 124 7.89 -23.28 14.44
CA GLY A 124 8.02 -22.10 15.29
C GLY A 124 9.48 -21.72 15.51
N TRP A 125 9.72 -20.41 15.59
CA TRP A 125 11.05 -19.87 15.87
C TRP A 125 11.03 -18.88 17.03
N ASN A 126 12.10 -18.92 17.83
CA ASN A 126 12.40 -17.97 18.89
C ASN A 126 13.87 -17.59 18.90
N SER A 127 14.18 -16.32 19.18
CA SER A 127 15.55 -15.88 19.45
C SER A 127 16.13 -16.57 20.67
N PRO A 128 17.45 -16.96 20.66
CA PRO A 128 18.48 -16.69 19.64
C PRO A 128 18.71 -17.83 18.64
N ALA A 129 17.74 -18.72 18.42
CA ALA A 129 17.91 -19.87 17.53
C ALA A 129 18.19 -19.46 16.09
N THR A 130 18.97 -20.27 15.36
CA THR A 130 19.21 -20.16 13.92
C THR A 130 18.48 -21.24 13.12
N THR A 131 17.67 -22.07 13.78
CA THR A 131 16.86 -23.13 13.19
C THR A 131 15.49 -23.11 13.84
N ALA A 132 14.43 -23.22 13.03
CA ALA A 132 13.06 -23.34 13.51
C ALA A 132 12.80 -24.77 14.03
N THR A 133 11.76 -24.93 14.84
CA THR A 133 11.36 -26.22 15.41
C THR A 133 10.01 -26.64 14.85
N ILE A 134 9.87 -27.88 14.38
CA ILE A 134 8.59 -28.44 13.95
C ILE A 134 7.65 -28.52 15.17
N LEU A 135 6.50 -27.89 15.07
CA LEU A 135 5.44 -27.87 16.08
C LEU A 135 4.29 -28.80 15.70
N ILE A 136 3.97 -28.87 14.42
CA ILE A 136 2.91 -29.69 13.84
C ILE A 136 3.50 -30.41 12.64
N ASP A 137 3.33 -31.73 12.58
CA ASP A 137 3.72 -32.57 11.45
C ASP A 137 2.53 -33.35 10.93
N ARG A 138 2.16 -33.12 9.68
CA ARG A 138 1.11 -33.80 8.93
C ARG A 138 1.61 -34.39 7.62
N SER A 139 2.92 -34.53 7.48
CA SER A 139 3.58 -35.12 6.30
C SER A 139 3.05 -36.52 6.00
N SER A 140 2.79 -37.32 7.03
CA SER A 140 2.23 -38.68 6.89
C SER A 140 0.79 -38.69 6.29
N SER A 141 0.11 -37.54 6.28
CA SER A 141 -1.20 -37.34 5.65
C SER A 141 -1.08 -36.70 4.27
N ASN A 142 0.12 -36.60 3.72
CA ASN A 142 0.45 -35.89 2.47
C ASN A 142 -0.04 -34.43 2.47
N ALA A 143 -0.06 -33.75 3.62
CA ALA A 143 -0.44 -32.35 3.68
C ALA A 143 0.59 -31.49 2.93
N VAL A 144 0.10 -30.51 2.18
CA VAL A 144 0.90 -29.50 1.45
C VAL A 144 0.36 -28.12 1.80
N TYR A 145 1.00 -27.43 2.75
CA TYR A 145 0.50 -26.12 3.19
C TYR A 145 1.06 -25.02 2.29
N LYS A 146 0.22 -24.46 1.43
CA LYS A 146 0.59 -23.38 0.51
C LYS A 146 0.48 -21.99 1.13
N GLY A 147 -0.30 -21.82 2.20
CA GLY A 147 -0.42 -20.56 2.94
C GLY A 147 -1.06 -20.76 4.29
N CYS A 148 -0.88 -19.81 5.22
CA CYS A 148 -1.47 -19.88 6.55
C CYS A 148 -1.73 -18.51 7.17
N THR A 149 -2.59 -18.47 8.18
CA THR A 149 -2.94 -17.25 8.93
C THR A 149 -3.31 -17.57 10.38
N ILE A 150 -3.23 -16.55 11.24
CA ILE A 150 -3.75 -16.60 12.60
C ILE A 150 -5.05 -15.80 12.65
N GLY A 151 -6.09 -16.37 13.28
CA GLY A 151 -7.39 -15.74 13.46
C GLY A 151 -8.02 -16.18 14.78
N GLY A 152 -9.36 -16.07 14.87
CA GLY A 152 -10.10 -16.33 16.10
C GLY A 152 -10.24 -15.09 16.98
N THR A 153 -10.55 -15.29 18.27
CA THR A 153 -10.58 -14.20 19.26
C THR A 153 -9.27 -14.16 20.06
N SER A 154 -9.01 -13.06 20.77
CA SER A 154 -7.84 -12.95 21.67
C SER A 154 -7.76 -14.10 22.68
N ASP A 155 -8.91 -14.57 23.17
CA ASP A 155 -8.99 -15.61 24.19
C ASP A 155 -8.99 -17.03 23.60
N ALA A 156 -9.25 -17.15 22.30
CA ALA A 156 -9.26 -18.41 21.56
C ALA A 156 -8.66 -18.24 20.16
N PRO A 157 -7.35 -17.93 20.09
CA PRO A 157 -6.66 -17.82 18.80
C PRO A 157 -6.59 -19.19 18.12
N ARG A 158 -6.66 -19.16 16.80
CA ARG A 158 -6.57 -20.35 15.96
C ARG A 158 -5.56 -20.10 14.85
N LEU A 159 -4.82 -21.14 14.51
CA LEU A 159 -3.98 -21.19 13.32
C LEU A 159 -4.75 -21.92 12.22
N TYR A 160 -4.76 -21.36 11.02
CA TYR A 160 -5.39 -21.92 9.83
C TYR A 160 -4.32 -22.11 8.75
N ALA A 161 -4.31 -23.28 8.09
CA ALA A 161 -3.39 -23.57 6.99
C ALA A 161 -4.14 -24.16 5.79
N ALA A 162 -3.91 -23.60 4.62
CA ALA A 162 -4.45 -24.06 3.34
C ALA A 162 -3.71 -25.32 2.91
N ASP A 163 -4.33 -26.49 3.08
CA ASP A 163 -3.81 -27.79 2.68
C ASP A 163 -4.22 -28.07 1.23
N PHE A 164 -3.34 -27.75 0.33
CA PHE A 164 -3.58 -27.80 -1.11
C PHE A 164 -3.79 -29.23 -1.59
N HIS A 165 -2.95 -30.17 -1.13
CA HIS A 165 -3.06 -31.59 -1.55
C HIS A 165 -4.42 -32.20 -1.17
N ASN A 166 -4.85 -31.96 0.07
CA ASN A 166 -6.07 -32.55 0.60
C ASN A 166 -7.32 -31.71 0.31
N ALA A 167 -7.19 -30.59 -0.41
CA ALA A 167 -8.26 -29.62 -0.71
C ALA A 167 -9.05 -29.22 0.55
N SER A 168 -8.33 -28.89 1.64
CA SER A 168 -8.92 -28.60 2.96
C SER A 168 -8.18 -27.46 3.66
N VAL A 169 -8.75 -26.96 4.78
CA VAL A 169 -8.08 -26.04 5.68
C VAL A 169 -7.84 -26.72 7.01
N GLY A 170 -6.57 -26.92 7.35
CA GLY A 170 -6.17 -27.42 8.67
C GLY A 170 -6.34 -26.32 9.73
N VAL A 171 -6.83 -26.69 10.93
CA VAL A 171 -7.06 -25.73 12.01
C VAL A 171 -6.53 -26.27 13.33
N TRP A 172 -5.83 -25.40 14.09
CA TRP A 172 -5.27 -25.74 15.41
C TRP A 172 -5.61 -24.65 16.43
N ALA A 173 -5.85 -25.11 17.66
CA ALA A 173 -6.05 -24.25 18.83
C ALA A 173 -4.70 -23.72 19.37
N ALA A 174 -4.75 -22.84 20.36
CA ALA A 174 -3.60 -22.21 20.99
C ALA A 174 -2.59 -23.21 21.61
N ASP A 175 -3.04 -24.42 21.95
CA ASP A 175 -2.23 -25.52 22.49
C ASP A 175 -1.72 -26.48 21.41
N LEU A 176 -1.85 -26.12 20.13
CA LEU A 176 -1.48 -26.90 18.95
C LEU A 176 -2.36 -28.17 18.74
N SER A 177 -3.42 -28.35 19.50
CA SER A 177 -4.39 -29.42 19.23
C SER A 177 -5.19 -29.13 17.97
N ALA A 178 -5.45 -30.17 17.15
CA ALA A 178 -6.28 -30.04 15.97
C ALA A 178 -7.72 -29.72 16.34
N VAL A 179 -8.35 -28.81 15.61
CA VAL A 179 -9.72 -28.35 15.83
C VAL A 179 -10.60 -28.77 14.66
N SER A 180 -11.69 -29.47 14.95
CA SER A 180 -12.77 -29.71 13.98
C SER A 180 -13.79 -28.58 14.10
N LEU A 181 -13.94 -27.80 13.04
CA LEU A 181 -14.89 -26.69 13.00
C LEU A 181 -16.28 -27.16 12.53
N THR A 182 -17.31 -26.39 12.85
CA THR A 182 -18.69 -26.66 12.37
C THR A 182 -18.88 -26.38 10.89
N GLY A 183 -18.12 -25.40 10.34
CA GLY A 183 -18.01 -25.16 8.90
C GLY A 183 -16.84 -25.97 8.32
N ALA A 184 -16.95 -26.35 7.07
CA ALA A 184 -15.98 -27.23 6.41
C ALA A 184 -15.09 -26.49 5.39
N PHE A 185 -15.09 -25.15 5.38
CA PHE A 185 -14.47 -24.34 4.31
C PHE A 185 -14.95 -24.78 2.92
N PHE A 186 -16.21 -25.19 2.84
CA PHE A 186 -16.82 -25.68 1.62
C PHE A 186 -17.58 -24.54 0.93
N ASP A 187 -17.26 -24.35 -0.35
CA ASP A 187 -17.98 -23.45 -1.25
C ASP A 187 -18.49 -24.25 -2.46
N PRO A 188 -19.82 -24.36 -2.67
CA PRO A 188 -20.39 -25.12 -3.77
C PRO A 188 -20.09 -24.54 -5.15
N LEU A 189 -19.61 -23.30 -5.25
CA LEU A 189 -19.22 -22.67 -6.51
C LEU A 189 -17.74 -22.92 -6.88
N VAL A 190 -16.93 -23.44 -5.95
CA VAL A 190 -15.57 -23.89 -6.25
C VAL A 190 -15.59 -25.32 -6.79
N PRO A 191 -15.24 -25.57 -8.06
CA PRO A 191 -15.32 -26.90 -8.65
C PRO A 191 -14.31 -27.89 -8.04
N ALA A 192 -14.61 -29.18 -8.17
CA ALA A 192 -13.61 -30.22 -7.88
C ALA A 192 -12.36 -30.04 -8.73
N GLY A 193 -11.17 -30.29 -8.14
CA GLY A 193 -9.88 -30.03 -8.76
C GLY A 193 -9.32 -28.64 -8.50
N PHE A 194 -10.02 -27.82 -7.68
CA PHE A 194 -9.49 -26.62 -7.07
C PHE A 194 -9.28 -26.84 -5.57
N ALA A 195 -8.24 -26.25 -5.01
CA ALA A 195 -7.90 -26.38 -3.59
C ALA A 195 -7.55 -25.03 -2.97
N PRO A 196 -7.69 -24.87 -1.62
CA PRO A 196 -7.21 -23.69 -0.91
C PRO A 196 -5.74 -23.45 -1.17
N PHE A 197 -5.38 -22.25 -1.70
CA PHE A 197 -4.03 -21.92 -2.13
C PHE A 197 -3.36 -20.93 -1.18
N ASN A 198 -4.11 -19.95 -0.68
CA ASN A 198 -3.70 -19.09 0.43
C ASN A 198 -4.90 -18.75 1.31
N ILE A 199 -4.62 -18.26 2.52
CA ILE A 199 -5.64 -17.84 3.49
C ILE A 199 -5.17 -16.60 4.24
N MET A 200 -6.05 -15.58 4.32
CA MET A 200 -5.78 -14.32 5.00
C MET A 200 -6.91 -14.00 5.99
N THR A 201 -6.52 -13.56 7.19
CA THR A 201 -7.47 -13.00 8.17
C THR A 201 -7.58 -11.49 7.96
N TRP A 202 -8.81 -11.02 7.73
CA TRP A 202 -9.09 -9.59 7.69
C TRP A 202 -10.50 -9.29 8.22
N ASN A 203 -10.60 -8.27 9.07
CA ASN A 203 -11.85 -7.76 9.66
C ASN A 203 -12.75 -8.86 10.24
N GLY A 204 -12.14 -9.82 10.99
CA GLY A 204 -12.85 -10.91 11.65
C GLY A 204 -13.37 -11.99 10.70
N LYS A 205 -12.86 -12.06 9.48
CA LYS A 205 -13.21 -13.05 8.45
C LYS A 205 -11.95 -13.70 7.88
N LEU A 206 -12.13 -14.86 7.24
CA LEU A 206 -11.10 -15.58 6.53
C LEU A 206 -11.36 -15.48 5.02
N TYR A 207 -10.41 -14.92 4.30
CA TYR A 207 -10.38 -14.86 2.84
C TYR A 207 -9.50 -16.00 2.36
N VAL A 208 -10.05 -16.88 1.54
CA VAL A 208 -9.37 -18.07 1.01
C VAL A 208 -9.30 -17.97 -0.50
N THR A 209 -8.09 -17.99 -1.05
CA THR A 209 -7.90 -18.16 -2.49
C THR A 209 -7.86 -19.63 -2.84
N TYR A 210 -8.31 -19.95 -4.04
CA TYR A 210 -8.28 -21.32 -4.59
C TYR A 210 -7.58 -21.28 -5.93
N ALA A 211 -6.72 -22.29 -6.16
CA ALA A 211 -6.09 -22.53 -7.45
C ALA A 211 -6.40 -23.95 -7.94
N LYS A 212 -6.28 -24.14 -9.25
CA LYS A 212 -6.51 -25.46 -9.87
C LYS A 212 -5.32 -26.36 -9.56
N GLN A 213 -5.57 -27.57 -9.06
CA GLN A 213 -4.53 -28.55 -8.78
C GLN A 213 -4.00 -29.20 -10.06
N ASP A 214 -2.71 -29.52 -10.08
CA ASP A 214 -2.11 -30.46 -11.02
C ASP A 214 -2.54 -31.92 -10.74
N SER A 215 -2.02 -32.87 -11.52
CA SER A 215 -2.36 -34.30 -11.37
C SER A 215 -1.91 -34.90 -10.04
N ASP A 216 -0.80 -34.41 -9.52
CA ASP A 216 -0.18 -34.92 -8.28
C ASP A 216 -0.67 -34.15 -7.06
N LYS A 217 -1.45 -33.08 -7.28
CA LYS A 217 -2.03 -32.18 -6.27
C LYS A 217 -0.96 -31.48 -5.41
N MET A 218 0.18 -31.26 -6.01
CA MET A 218 1.32 -30.59 -5.36
C MET A 218 1.37 -29.13 -5.75
N ASP A 219 1.12 -28.82 -7.04
CA ASP A 219 1.26 -27.49 -7.59
C ASP A 219 0.00 -27.03 -8.33
N ASP A 220 -0.07 -25.74 -8.59
CA ASP A 220 -1.16 -25.13 -9.31
C ASP A 220 -0.99 -25.26 -10.83
N VAL A 221 -2.10 -25.24 -11.53
CA VAL A 221 -2.15 -25.15 -12.99
C VAL A 221 -2.55 -23.76 -13.39
N ALA A 222 -1.57 -22.94 -13.78
CA ALA A 222 -1.81 -21.60 -14.29
C ALA A 222 -2.74 -21.60 -15.51
N GLY A 223 -3.59 -20.59 -15.61
CA GLY A 223 -4.51 -20.40 -16.72
C GLY A 223 -5.56 -19.33 -16.39
N ALA A 224 -5.97 -18.59 -17.40
CA ALA A 224 -6.98 -17.55 -17.25
C ALA A 224 -8.29 -18.13 -16.66
N GLY A 225 -8.75 -17.54 -15.55
CA GLY A 225 -9.92 -18.01 -14.82
C GLY A 225 -9.69 -19.20 -13.88
N ASN A 226 -8.44 -19.68 -13.75
CA ASN A 226 -8.05 -20.72 -12.81
C ASN A 226 -7.85 -20.18 -11.39
N GLY A 227 -8.88 -19.56 -10.83
CA GLY A 227 -8.84 -19.04 -9.46
C GLY A 227 -10.22 -18.68 -8.94
N TYR A 228 -10.40 -18.80 -7.60
CA TYR A 228 -11.60 -18.36 -6.86
C TYR A 228 -11.16 -17.67 -5.58
N ILE A 229 -12.03 -16.82 -5.03
CA ILE A 229 -11.86 -16.30 -3.68
C ILE A 229 -13.18 -16.43 -2.93
N ALA A 230 -13.15 -17.12 -1.79
CA ALA A 230 -14.29 -17.25 -0.89
C ALA A 230 -14.00 -16.64 0.48
N VAL A 231 -15.04 -16.15 1.13
CA VAL A 231 -14.97 -15.54 2.46
C VAL A 231 -15.74 -16.40 3.45
N TYR A 232 -15.09 -16.73 4.55
CA TYR A 232 -15.63 -17.56 5.61
C TYR A 232 -15.62 -16.84 6.96
N ASP A 233 -16.47 -17.27 7.86
CA ASP A 233 -16.33 -16.92 9.27
C ASP A 233 -15.17 -17.69 9.93
N MET A 234 -14.84 -17.37 11.18
CA MET A 234 -13.78 -18.03 11.94
C MET A 234 -14.08 -19.50 12.29
N ASN A 235 -15.29 -19.99 12.01
CA ASN A 235 -15.67 -21.40 12.18
C ASN A 235 -15.75 -22.15 10.84
N GLY A 236 -15.27 -21.55 9.75
CA GLY A 236 -15.21 -22.14 8.43
C GLY A 236 -16.57 -22.21 7.71
N ALA A 237 -17.60 -21.49 8.20
CA ALA A 237 -18.87 -21.38 7.51
C ALA A 237 -18.75 -20.34 6.37
N LEU A 238 -19.21 -20.71 5.16
CA LEU A 238 -19.19 -19.82 4.00
C LEU A 238 -20.06 -18.60 4.25
N LEU A 239 -19.50 -17.41 4.09
CA LEU A 239 -20.22 -16.14 4.11
C LEU A 239 -20.54 -15.65 2.69
N ASN A 240 -19.59 -15.79 1.77
CA ASN A 240 -19.74 -15.37 0.38
C ASN A 240 -18.67 -16.00 -0.50
N THR A 241 -19.03 -16.40 -1.73
CA THR A 241 -18.07 -16.56 -2.82
C THR A 241 -17.80 -15.18 -3.39
N LEU A 242 -16.68 -14.58 -3.01
CA LEU A 242 -16.40 -13.18 -3.35
C LEU A 242 -16.07 -13.03 -4.84
N ILE A 243 -15.20 -13.90 -5.38
CA ILE A 243 -14.82 -13.88 -6.79
C ILE A 243 -14.87 -15.29 -7.34
N THR A 244 -15.63 -15.48 -8.43
CA THR A 244 -15.73 -16.77 -9.14
C THR A 244 -14.70 -16.85 -10.25
N GLY A 245 -14.23 -18.07 -10.53
CA GLY A 245 -13.38 -18.37 -11.67
C GLY A 245 -14.12 -18.42 -13.01
N GLY A 246 -13.43 -18.89 -14.05
CA GLY A 246 -13.96 -19.05 -15.41
C GLY A 246 -13.49 -17.94 -16.36
N SER A 247 -13.85 -18.04 -17.64
CA SER A 247 -13.25 -17.28 -18.73
C SER A 247 -13.37 -15.74 -18.64
N GLN A 248 -14.22 -15.23 -17.76
CA GLN A 248 -14.38 -13.78 -17.52
C GLN A 248 -13.68 -13.32 -16.24
N SER A 249 -13.11 -14.24 -15.47
CA SER A 249 -12.39 -13.91 -14.24
C SER A 249 -10.95 -13.53 -14.56
N PRO A 250 -10.42 -12.45 -13.96
CA PRO A 250 -9.02 -12.11 -14.11
C PRO A 250 -8.10 -12.95 -13.22
N LEU A 251 -8.64 -13.87 -12.41
CA LEU A 251 -7.85 -14.70 -11.50
C LEU A 251 -7.11 -15.81 -12.27
N ASN A 252 -5.83 -15.99 -11.92
CA ASN A 252 -4.93 -16.97 -12.50
C ASN A 252 -3.96 -17.45 -11.43
N SER A 253 -4.30 -18.54 -10.73
CA SER A 253 -3.56 -19.03 -9.56
C SER A 253 -3.33 -17.92 -8.52
N PRO A 254 -4.39 -17.33 -7.93
CA PRO A 254 -4.26 -16.19 -7.02
C PRO A 254 -3.66 -16.64 -5.68
N TRP A 255 -2.56 -16.00 -5.24
CA TRP A 255 -1.94 -16.31 -3.94
C TRP A 255 -1.86 -15.09 -3.04
N GLY A 256 -1.15 -14.03 -3.43
CA GLY A 256 -0.96 -12.84 -2.64
C GLY A 256 -2.25 -12.05 -2.43
N MET A 257 -2.55 -11.67 -1.19
CA MET A 257 -3.68 -10.81 -0.85
C MET A 257 -3.24 -9.70 0.11
N ALA A 258 -3.71 -8.48 -0.14
CA ALA A 258 -3.52 -7.35 0.78
C ALA A 258 -4.68 -6.36 0.65
N ILE A 259 -5.06 -5.70 1.76
CA ILE A 259 -5.99 -4.56 1.69
C ILE A 259 -5.17 -3.29 1.53
N ALA A 260 -5.47 -2.52 0.49
CA ALA A 260 -4.78 -1.28 0.21
C ALA A 260 -5.11 -0.20 1.25
N PRO A 261 -4.11 0.47 1.85
CA PRO A 261 -4.36 1.59 2.76
C PRO A 261 -4.90 2.81 2.01
N ASP A 262 -5.50 3.76 2.74
CA ASP A 262 -6.04 5.02 2.18
C ASP A 262 -5.01 5.85 1.40
N THR A 263 -3.73 5.52 1.54
CA THR A 263 -2.61 6.19 0.89
C THR A 263 -2.14 5.53 -0.40
N PHE A 264 -2.75 4.43 -0.83
CA PHE A 264 -2.34 3.65 -2.00
C PHE A 264 -3.08 4.06 -3.29
N GLY A 265 -3.31 5.34 -3.47
CA GLY A 265 -3.86 5.90 -4.70
C GLY A 265 -5.32 5.51 -4.95
N ASP A 266 -5.68 5.26 -6.22
CA ASP A 266 -7.07 5.00 -6.64
C ASP A 266 -7.63 3.68 -6.10
N PHE A 267 -6.77 2.77 -5.65
CA PHE A 267 -7.17 1.48 -5.08
C PHE A 267 -7.24 1.48 -3.55
N ALA A 268 -7.29 2.66 -2.93
CA ALA A 268 -7.43 2.81 -1.48
C ALA A 268 -8.68 2.08 -0.96
N GLY A 269 -8.50 1.18 0.00
CA GLY A 269 -9.56 0.35 0.59
C GLY A 269 -9.88 -0.95 -0.17
N ASP A 270 -9.34 -1.15 -1.36
CA ASP A 270 -9.60 -2.33 -2.18
C ASP A 270 -8.79 -3.56 -1.71
N LEU A 271 -9.29 -4.73 -2.05
CA LEU A 271 -8.57 -5.99 -1.94
C LEU A 271 -7.66 -6.17 -3.16
N LEU A 272 -6.36 -6.07 -2.95
CA LEU A 272 -5.35 -6.41 -3.96
C LEU A 272 -5.13 -7.92 -3.97
N VAL A 273 -5.16 -8.51 -5.17
CA VAL A 273 -4.94 -9.94 -5.40
C VAL A 273 -3.85 -10.11 -6.44
N GLY A 274 -2.76 -10.78 -6.05
CA GLY A 274 -1.65 -11.14 -6.92
C GLY A 274 -1.85 -12.54 -7.50
N ASN A 275 -1.73 -12.64 -8.80
CA ASN A 275 -1.76 -13.90 -9.53
C ASN A 275 -0.34 -14.46 -9.69
N PHE A 276 -0.10 -15.68 -9.22
CA PHE A 276 1.15 -16.39 -9.53
C PHE A 276 1.23 -16.72 -11.03
N GLY A 277 0.09 -17.11 -11.63
CA GLY A 277 0.06 -17.67 -12.98
C GLY A 277 0.34 -16.68 -14.11
N ASP A 278 0.12 -15.37 -13.92
CA ASP A 278 0.42 -14.33 -14.92
C ASP A 278 1.20 -13.13 -14.38
N GLY A 279 1.44 -13.10 -13.07
CA GLY A 279 2.21 -12.03 -12.41
C GLY A 279 1.48 -10.70 -12.28
N MET A 280 0.19 -10.62 -12.60
CA MET A 280 -0.59 -9.39 -12.49
C MET A 280 -1.17 -9.21 -11.09
N ILE A 281 -1.45 -7.95 -10.74
CA ILE A 281 -2.11 -7.58 -9.49
C ILE A 281 -3.42 -6.86 -9.82
N HIS A 282 -4.52 -7.43 -9.37
CA HIS A 282 -5.86 -6.87 -9.57
C HIS A 282 -6.41 -6.32 -8.26
N ALA A 283 -7.17 -5.22 -8.37
CA ALA A 283 -7.88 -4.61 -7.25
C ALA A 283 -9.37 -4.93 -7.34
N PHE A 284 -9.96 -5.36 -6.24
CA PHE A 284 -11.37 -5.71 -6.13
C PHE A 284 -12.01 -4.97 -4.96
N ASP A 285 -13.24 -4.57 -5.11
CA ASP A 285 -14.06 -4.13 -3.98
C ASP A 285 -14.22 -5.29 -2.98
N PRO A 286 -13.76 -5.15 -1.73
CA PRO A 286 -13.74 -6.26 -0.77
C PRO A 286 -15.12 -6.68 -0.26
N ALA A 287 -16.16 -5.89 -0.50
CA ALA A 287 -17.53 -6.19 -0.10
C ALA A 287 -18.29 -6.95 -1.21
N THR A 288 -18.05 -6.62 -2.47
CA THR A 288 -18.82 -7.13 -3.61
C THR A 288 -18.04 -8.07 -4.50
N GLY A 289 -16.70 -8.06 -4.46
CA GLY A 289 -15.83 -8.80 -5.37
C GLY A 289 -15.77 -8.21 -6.79
N ALA A 290 -16.34 -7.03 -7.01
CA ALA A 290 -16.27 -6.37 -8.29
C ALA A 290 -14.83 -5.94 -8.62
N LEU A 291 -14.38 -6.23 -9.84
CA LEU A 291 -13.07 -5.76 -10.32
C LEU A 291 -13.10 -4.23 -10.42
N VAL A 292 -12.21 -3.56 -9.70
CA VAL A 292 -11.98 -2.11 -9.74
C VAL A 292 -10.96 -1.77 -10.81
N GLY A 293 -9.88 -2.56 -10.89
CA GLY A 293 -8.84 -2.35 -11.90
C GLY A 293 -7.64 -3.29 -11.74
N THR A 294 -6.58 -2.99 -12.49
CA THR A 294 -5.28 -3.68 -12.45
C THR A 294 -4.20 -2.65 -12.18
N LEU A 295 -3.18 -3.00 -11.40
CA LEU A 295 -2.05 -2.12 -11.18
C LEU A 295 -1.26 -1.95 -12.49
N ASN A 296 -1.11 -0.70 -12.94
CA ASN A 296 -0.40 -0.36 -14.17
C ASN A 296 0.89 0.41 -13.87
N ASP A 297 1.87 0.23 -14.74
CA ASP A 297 3.11 1.00 -14.72
C ASP A 297 2.90 2.47 -15.15
N THR A 298 3.95 3.27 -15.14
CA THR A 298 3.91 4.68 -15.56
C THR A 298 3.63 4.89 -17.05
N SER A 299 3.65 3.83 -17.85
CA SER A 299 3.28 3.83 -19.27
C SER A 299 1.83 3.41 -19.49
N GLY A 300 1.11 3.01 -18.43
CA GLY A 300 -0.27 2.54 -18.48
C GLY A 300 -0.41 1.06 -18.83
N ASN A 301 0.69 0.29 -18.87
CA ASN A 301 0.65 -1.16 -19.08
C ASN A 301 0.46 -1.89 -17.75
N PRO A 302 -0.23 -3.04 -17.71
CA PRO A 302 -0.26 -3.86 -16.51
C PRO A 302 1.13 -4.19 -15.99
N ILE A 303 1.33 -4.04 -14.68
CA ILE A 303 2.54 -4.54 -14.01
C ILE A 303 2.49 -6.07 -14.04
N VAL A 304 3.58 -6.68 -14.51
CA VAL A 304 3.76 -8.13 -14.55
C VAL A 304 5.02 -8.51 -13.79
N ILE A 305 4.86 -9.26 -12.71
CA ILE A 305 5.93 -9.81 -11.88
C ILE A 305 5.87 -11.33 -12.00
N GLN A 306 6.73 -11.91 -12.80
CA GLN A 306 6.75 -13.36 -13.02
C GLN A 306 6.95 -14.11 -11.71
N GLY A 307 6.13 -15.14 -11.46
CA GLY A 307 6.20 -15.93 -10.25
C GLY A 307 5.81 -15.16 -8.97
N LEU A 308 4.88 -14.20 -9.08
CA LEU A 308 4.42 -13.37 -7.97
C LEU A 308 3.78 -14.19 -6.86
N TRP A 309 4.35 -14.11 -5.66
CA TRP A 309 3.84 -14.77 -4.46
C TRP A 309 3.15 -13.79 -3.50
N SER A 310 3.84 -13.24 -2.53
CA SER A 310 3.18 -12.45 -1.48
C SER A 310 2.96 -11.00 -1.88
N LEU A 311 1.96 -10.41 -1.24
CA LEU A 311 1.67 -8.97 -1.22
C LEU A 311 1.50 -8.54 0.23
N MET A 312 2.23 -7.52 0.69
CA MET A 312 2.13 -6.99 2.06
C MET A 312 2.52 -5.52 2.11
N PHE A 313 1.70 -4.69 2.73
CA PHE A 313 2.06 -3.29 2.98
C PHE A 313 3.05 -3.19 4.14
N GLY A 314 3.92 -2.20 4.11
CA GLY A 314 4.90 -1.97 5.17
C GLY A 314 4.26 -1.70 6.55
N ASN A 315 5.03 -1.90 7.63
CA ASN A 315 4.55 -1.73 9.01
C ASN A 315 4.78 -0.32 9.60
N GLY A 316 5.43 0.58 8.85
CA GLY A 316 5.80 1.93 9.31
C GLY A 316 7.05 1.96 10.22
N GLY A 317 7.67 0.81 10.44
CA GLY A 317 8.92 0.62 11.16
C GLY A 317 10.00 0.05 10.24
N ARG A 318 10.75 -0.94 10.71
CA ARG A 318 11.82 -1.58 9.91
C ARG A 318 11.27 -2.37 8.71
N GLY A 319 10.01 -2.80 8.72
CA GLY A 319 9.32 -3.40 7.58
C GLY A 319 8.77 -2.38 6.58
N GLY A 320 9.34 -1.18 6.51
CA GLY A 320 9.08 -0.20 5.45
C GLY A 320 7.83 0.65 5.63
N ASP A 321 7.64 1.56 4.67
CA ASP A 321 6.53 2.52 4.65
C ASP A 321 5.17 1.84 4.48
N LYS A 322 4.18 2.28 5.25
CA LYS A 322 2.79 1.78 5.21
C LYS A 322 2.07 2.03 3.89
N ALA A 323 2.50 3.03 3.11
CA ALA A 323 1.94 3.32 1.79
C ALA A 323 2.60 2.51 0.66
N THR A 324 3.63 1.71 0.96
CA THR A 324 4.37 0.91 0.00
C THR A 324 3.92 -0.55 0.09
N LEU A 325 3.54 -1.13 -1.03
CA LEU A 325 3.25 -2.55 -1.18
C LEU A 325 4.55 -3.30 -1.48
N TYR A 326 4.87 -4.30 -0.67
CA TYR A 326 6.02 -5.18 -0.87
C TYR A 326 5.57 -6.52 -1.43
N PHE A 327 6.38 -7.11 -2.28
CA PHE A 327 6.10 -8.39 -2.91
C PHE A 327 7.30 -9.33 -2.86
N THR A 328 7.02 -10.62 -2.94
CA THR A 328 8.01 -11.67 -3.20
C THR A 328 7.65 -12.39 -4.49
N ALA A 329 8.64 -12.94 -5.18
CA ALA A 329 8.41 -13.67 -6.41
C ALA A 329 9.48 -14.75 -6.63
N GLY A 330 9.05 -15.91 -7.11
CA GLY A 330 9.89 -16.98 -7.59
C GLY A 330 10.17 -16.81 -9.09
N ILE A 331 11.20 -16.03 -9.43
CA ILE A 331 11.45 -15.62 -10.81
C ILE A 331 12.22 -16.68 -11.61
N PRO A 332 12.10 -16.69 -12.96
CA PRO A 332 12.94 -17.51 -13.82
C PRO A 332 14.36 -16.94 -13.90
N GLY A 333 15.32 -17.75 -14.26
CA GLY A 333 16.68 -17.31 -14.50
C GLY A 333 16.91 -16.73 -15.90
N PRO A 334 18.04 -16.00 -16.09
CA PRO A 334 18.35 -15.32 -17.35
C PRO A 334 18.73 -16.28 -18.50
N ASN A 335 19.04 -17.54 -18.20
CA ASN A 335 19.43 -18.53 -19.20
C ASN A 335 18.26 -19.45 -19.61
N GLY A 336 17.02 -19.09 -19.25
CA GLY A 336 15.82 -19.87 -19.55
C GLY A 336 15.49 -20.94 -18.49
N GLU A 337 16.01 -20.77 -17.28
CA GLU A 337 15.57 -21.55 -16.12
C GLU A 337 14.07 -21.30 -15.86
N ALA A 338 13.40 -22.32 -15.31
CA ALA A 338 11.96 -22.26 -15.03
C ALA A 338 11.63 -21.19 -13.98
N LEU A 339 10.35 -20.85 -13.86
CA LEU A 339 9.84 -20.11 -12.70
C LEU A 339 10.31 -20.80 -11.41
N GLU A 340 10.47 -20.01 -10.35
CA GLU A 340 10.86 -20.47 -9.01
C GLU A 340 12.34 -20.88 -8.87
N SER A 341 13.12 -20.85 -9.96
CA SER A 341 14.56 -21.15 -9.91
C SER A 341 15.35 -20.08 -9.15
N HIS A 342 14.85 -18.85 -9.11
CA HIS A 342 15.45 -17.68 -8.48
C HIS A 342 14.44 -16.88 -7.68
N GLY A 343 14.92 -15.81 -7.01
CA GLY A 343 14.05 -15.02 -6.14
C GLY A 343 14.15 -13.52 -6.34
N LEU A 344 13.04 -12.86 -6.05
CA LEU A 344 12.94 -11.40 -6.03
C LEU A 344 12.09 -10.95 -4.84
N PHE A 345 12.61 -10.00 -4.08
CA PHE A 345 11.87 -9.18 -3.13
C PHE A 345 11.87 -7.74 -3.63
N GLY A 346 10.71 -7.13 -3.73
CA GLY A 346 10.58 -5.79 -4.26
C GLY A 346 9.45 -5.00 -3.63
N SER A 347 9.27 -3.78 -4.11
CA SER A 347 8.25 -2.84 -3.66
C SER A 347 7.50 -2.22 -4.82
N ILE A 348 6.27 -1.80 -4.55
CA ILE A 348 5.39 -1.10 -5.49
C ILE A 348 4.85 0.14 -4.79
N GLN A 349 5.01 1.30 -5.40
CA GLN A 349 4.54 2.57 -4.87
C GLN A 349 3.59 3.24 -5.86
N ALA A 350 2.50 3.83 -5.35
CA ALA A 350 1.62 4.66 -6.16
C ALA A 350 2.32 5.99 -6.50
N ALA A 351 2.30 6.38 -7.78
CA ALA A 351 2.69 7.72 -8.15
C ALA A 351 1.67 8.74 -7.60
N PRO A 352 2.10 9.98 -7.30
CA PRO A 352 1.17 11.03 -6.91
C PRO A 352 0.09 11.24 -7.97
N SER A 353 -1.18 11.37 -7.54
CA SER A 353 -2.30 11.60 -8.46
C SER A 353 -3.25 12.66 -7.91
N PHE A 354 -3.74 13.51 -8.81
CA PHE A 354 -4.75 14.54 -8.52
C PHE A 354 -5.38 15.04 -9.82
N THR A 355 -6.54 15.69 -9.73
CA THR A 355 -7.26 16.27 -10.87
C THR A 355 -7.24 17.80 -10.79
N ALA A 356 -7.57 18.48 -11.89
CA ALA A 356 -7.50 19.94 -11.98
C ALA A 356 -8.43 20.65 -10.97
N ASP A 357 -9.59 20.09 -10.66
CA ASP A 357 -10.52 20.60 -9.66
C ASP A 357 -10.00 20.48 -8.22
N LYS A 358 -8.98 19.68 -7.99
CA LYS A 358 -8.30 19.50 -6.70
C LYS A 358 -7.10 20.42 -6.49
N VAL A 359 -6.72 21.20 -7.52
CA VAL A 359 -5.71 22.25 -7.40
C VAL A 359 -6.45 23.56 -7.13
N GLN A 360 -6.46 24.00 -5.88
CA GLN A 360 -7.37 25.02 -5.39
C GLN A 360 -6.63 26.17 -4.70
N ASN A 361 -7.13 27.40 -4.88
CA ASN A 361 -6.71 28.54 -4.07
C ASN A 361 -6.92 28.22 -2.58
N GLY A 362 -5.90 28.39 -1.75
CA GLY A 362 -5.91 28.00 -0.34
C GLY A 362 -6.90 28.78 0.55
N ALA A 363 -7.44 29.89 0.06
CA ALA A 363 -8.42 30.69 0.79
C ALA A 363 -9.87 30.42 0.33
N SER A 364 -10.12 30.43 -0.99
CA SER A 364 -11.47 30.26 -1.54
C SER A 364 -11.84 28.81 -1.84
N PHE A 365 -10.88 27.90 -1.89
CA PHE A 365 -11.03 26.53 -2.37
C PHE A 365 -11.64 26.44 -3.80
N SER A 366 -11.40 27.47 -4.62
CA SER A 366 -11.73 27.52 -6.04
C SER A 366 -10.49 27.21 -6.91
N GLY A 367 -10.70 26.86 -8.18
CA GLY A 367 -9.62 26.59 -9.14
C GLY A 367 -8.90 27.81 -9.69
N ALA A 368 -9.20 29.04 -9.23
CA ALA A 368 -8.56 30.25 -9.69
C ALA A 368 -7.21 30.46 -8.97
N LEU A 369 -6.10 30.42 -9.72
CA LEU A 369 -4.75 30.61 -9.22
C LEU A 369 -4.14 31.89 -9.78
N ALA A 370 -3.16 32.47 -9.06
CA ALA A 370 -2.38 33.64 -9.50
C ALA A 370 -0.95 33.53 -8.94
N PRO A 371 0.02 34.31 -9.44
CA PRO A 371 1.31 34.46 -8.79
C PRO A 371 1.17 34.86 -7.31
N ASN A 372 2.06 34.41 -6.46
CA ASN A 372 2.01 34.60 -5.00
C ASN A 372 0.71 34.10 -4.32
N THR A 373 0.06 33.11 -4.90
CA THR A 373 -1.12 32.47 -4.31
C THR A 373 -0.72 31.22 -3.52
N TRP A 374 -1.19 31.12 -2.29
CA TRP A 374 -1.20 29.85 -1.57
C TRP A 374 -2.23 28.91 -2.20
N VAL A 375 -1.80 27.71 -2.52
CA VAL A 375 -2.59 26.70 -3.22
C VAL A 375 -2.56 25.40 -2.43
N SER A 376 -3.69 24.71 -2.43
CA SER A 376 -3.81 23.35 -1.90
C SER A 376 -4.06 22.37 -3.07
N ILE A 377 -3.28 21.31 -3.16
CA ILE A 377 -3.56 20.13 -3.98
C ILE A 377 -4.14 19.07 -3.06
N LYS A 378 -5.25 18.45 -3.46
CA LYS A 378 -5.79 17.24 -2.82
C LYS A 378 -5.73 16.07 -3.79
N GLY A 379 -5.31 14.90 -3.30
CA GLY A 379 -5.11 13.71 -4.15
C GLY A 379 -4.65 12.50 -3.37
N GLY A 380 -4.06 11.54 -4.06
CA GLY A 380 -3.48 10.32 -3.49
C GLY A 380 -1.97 10.24 -3.73
N GLY A 381 -1.25 9.51 -2.87
CA GLY A 381 0.20 9.28 -3.01
C GLY A 381 1.07 10.54 -2.92
N LEU A 382 0.54 11.66 -2.39
CA LEU A 382 1.19 12.96 -2.46
C LEU A 382 2.42 13.08 -1.55
N SER A 383 2.47 12.36 -0.43
CA SER A 383 3.60 12.29 0.49
C SER A 383 3.55 11.02 1.31
N ALA A 384 4.71 10.52 1.74
CA ALA A 384 4.81 9.44 2.72
C ALA A 384 4.65 9.93 4.18
N THR A 385 4.78 11.24 4.41
CA THR A 385 4.77 11.87 5.74
C THR A 385 3.69 12.93 5.85
N THR A 386 3.41 13.37 7.09
CA THR A 386 2.53 14.51 7.36
C THR A 386 3.26 15.51 8.22
N ARG A 387 3.59 16.68 7.66
CA ARG A 387 4.13 17.82 8.40
C ARG A 387 4.04 19.15 7.63
N THR A 388 4.19 20.23 8.35
CA THR A 388 4.51 21.54 7.79
C THR A 388 6.03 21.80 7.88
N TRP A 389 6.52 22.81 7.20
CA TRP A 389 7.91 23.26 7.32
C TRP A 389 8.29 23.62 8.77
N ALA A 390 9.57 23.53 9.07
CA ALA A 390 10.17 23.92 10.34
C ALA A 390 11.37 24.84 10.07
N SER A 391 11.91 25.48 11.11
CA SER A 391 13.03 26.41 10.96
C SER A 391 14.24 25.84 10.20
N ALA A 392 14.48 24.53 10.29
CA ALA A 392 15.57 23.85 9.59
C ALA A 392 15.36 23.72 8.07
N ASP A 393 14.13 23.88 7.57
CA ASP A 393 13.82 23.79 6.14
C ASP A 393 14.18 25.09 5.38
N PHE A 394 14.38 26.19 6.11
CA PHE A 394 14.72 27.48 5.53
C PHE A 394 16.25 27.62 5.41
N VAL A 395 16.74 27.67 4.19
CA VAL A 395 18.19 27.88 3.90
C VAL A 395 18.39 29.28 3.34
N ASN A 396 19.22 30.08 3.98
CA ASN A 396 19.50 31.48 3.57
C ASN A 396 18.21 32.33 3.45
N ASN A 397 17.27 32.17 4.36
CA ASN A 397 15.97 32.84 4.35
C ASN A 397 15.09 32.52 3.11
N ALA A 398 15.43 31.48 2.35
CA ALA A 398 14.61 31.04 1.23
C ALA A 398 13.52 30.07 1.69
N LEU A 399 12.33 30.18 1.09
CA LEU A 399 11.24 29.24 1.26
C LEU A 399 11.63 27.89 0.64
N PRO A 400 11.34 26.75 1.30
CA PRO A 400 11.73 25.44 0.78
C PRO A 400 10.93 25.07 -0.47
N THR A 401 11.60 24.65 -1.54
CA THR A 401 11.00 24.09 -2.75
C THR A 401 10.82 22.58 -2.67
N LYS A 402 11.29 21.97 -1.57
CA LYS A 402 11.22 20.54 -1.29
C LYS A 402 10.95 20.31 0.20
N LEU A 403 9.99 19.45 0.53
CA LEU A 403 9.66 19.05 1.89
C LEU A 403 9.48 17.52 1.92
N ASP A 404 10.28 16.79 2.73
CA ASP A 404 10.25 15.31 2.83
C ASP A 404 10.23 14.59 1.46
N ASN A 405 11.15 14.98 0.56
CA ASN A 405 11.23 14.47 -0.82
C ASN A 405 10.00 14.75 -1.71
N VAL A 406 9.10 15.64 -1.26
CA VAL A 406 7.99 16.13 -2.07
C VAL A 406 8.35 17.48 -2.71
N THR A 407 8.10 17.60 -4.01
CA THR A 407 8.24 18.84 -4.77
C THR A 407 6.99 19.09 -5.60
N VAL A 408 6.73 20.36 -5.92
CA VAL A 408 5.67 20.78 -6.84
C VAL A 408 6.30 21.65 -7.92
N THR A 409 5.93 21.44 -9.18
CA THR A 409 6.36 22.29 -10.29
C THR A 409 5.17 22.83 -11.07
N LEU A 410 5.31 24.06 -11.57
CA LEU A 410 4.36 24.72 -12.47
C LEU A 410 5.10 25.07 -13.77
N ASN A 411 4.76 24.40 -14.88
CA ASN A 411 5.52 24.44 -16.13
C ASN A 411 7.03 24.22 -15.91
N GLY A 412 7.40 23.28 -15.02
CA GLY A 412 8.78 22.99 -14.64
C GLY A 412 9.40 23.97 -13.63
N THR A 413 8.75 25.10 -13.31
CA THR A 413 9.24 26.04 -12.29
C THR A 413 8.88 25.50 -10.88
N PRO A 414 9.86 25.32 -9.97
CA PRO A 414 9.58 24.84 -8.62
C PRO A 414 8.70 25.82 -7.84
N ALA A 415 7.68 25.31 -7.15
CA ALA A 415 6.88 26.02 -6.16
C ALA A 415 7.47 25.85 -4.75
N TYR A 416 7.01 26.67 -3.79
CA TYR A 416 7.49 26.62 -2.41
C TYR A 416 6.52 25.81 -1.56
N VAL A 417 6.97 24.62 -1.08
CA VAL A 417 6.14 23.66 -0.38
C VAL A 417 6.08 23.96 1.11
N GLU A 418 4.88 24.17 1.63
CA GLU A 418 4.65 24.53 3.05
C GLU A 418 4.19 23.32 3.88
N TYR A 419 3.31 22.49 3.33
CA TYR A 419 2.71 21.37 4.01
C TYR A 419 2.62 20.17 3.09
N VAL A 420 2.85 18.99 3.65
CA VAL A 420 2.70 17.72 2.97
C VAL A 420 1.92 16.73 3.83
N SER A 421 1.11 15.91 3.19
CA SER A 421 0.47 14.72 3.75
C SER A 421 0.17 13.74 2.61
N PRO A 422 -0.20 12.48 2.89
CA PRO A 422 -0.57 11.52 1.84
C PRO A 422 -1.68 11.99 0.91
N SER A 423 -2.56 12.89 1.39
CA SER A 423 -3.74 13.37 0.65
C SER A 423 -3.76 14.87 0.35
N GLN A 424 -2.76 15.64 0.81
CA GLN A 424 -2.73 17.10 0.60
C GLN A 424 -1.31 17.66 0.56
N ILE A 425 -1.06 18.60 -0.38
CA ILE A 425 0.12 19.46 -0.42
C ILE A 425 -0.35 20.90 -0.42
N ASN A 426 0.23 21.76 0.44
CA ASN A 426 0.11 23.22 0.32
C ASN A 426 1.40 23.81 -0.22
N PHE A 427 1.28 24.73 -1.15
CA PHE A 427 2.43 25.39 -1.75
C PHE A 427 2.12 26.84 -2.15
N LEU A 428 3.16 27.66 -2.24
CA LEU A 428 3.08 29.02 -2.77
C LEU A 428 3.49 29.03 -4.24
N VAL A 429 2.65 29.63 -5.09
CA VAL A 429 2.94 29.84 -6.51
C VAL A 429 4.05 30.86 -6.67
N PRO A 430 5.11 30.59 -7.49
CA PRO A 430 6.19 31.55 -7.73
C PRO A 430 5.67 32.87 -8.30
N ALA A 431 6.26 33.99 -7.83
CA ALA A 431 5.85 35.34 -8.24
C ALA A 431 6.05 35.62 -9.73
N ASN A 432 7.00 34.94 -10.37
CA ASN A 432 7.38 35.11 -11.79
C ASN A 432 6.59 34.20 -12.75
N LEU A 433 5.55 33.48 -12.27
CA LEU A 433 4.74 32.63 -13.14
C LEU A 433 3.82 33.48 -14.02
N ALA A 434 3.88 33.27 -15.33
CA ALA A 434 3.01 33.98 -16.28
C ALA A 434 1.57 33.45 -16.24
N PRO A 435 0.55 34.34 -16.38
CA PRO A 435 -0.84 33.93 -16.57
C PRO A 435 -1.03 33.07 -17.83
N GLY A 436 -1.97 32.11 -17.75
CA GLY A 436 -2.29 31.20 -18.84
C GLY A 436 -2.51 29.77 -18.36
N PRO A 437 -2.61 28.80 -19.28
CA PRO A 437 -2.64 27.39 -18.93
C PRO A 437 -1.26 26.94 -18.42
N VAL A 438 -1.24 26.28 -17.26
CA VAL A 438 -0.02 25.85 -16.56
C VAL A 438 -0.14 24.37 -16.20
N GLN A 439 0.90 23.60 -16.50
CA GLN A 439 0.98 22.21 -16.06
C GLN A 439 1.53 22.13 -14.63
N VAL A 440 0.75 21.59 -13.73
CA VAL A 440 1.11 21.28 -12.35
C VAL A 440 1.52 19.82 -12.26
N GLN A 441 2.69 19.56 -11.66
CA GLN A 441 3.15 18.20 -11.36
C GLN A 441 3.66 18.15 -9.92
N THR A 442 3.45 17.03 -9.26
CA THR A 442 4.03 16.73 -7.94
C THR A 442 4.98 15.56 -8.07
N THR A 443 6.07 15.59 -7.31
CA THR A 443 6.99 14.45 -7.19
C THR A 443 7.08 14.07 -5.73
N ASN A 444 6.92 12.78 -5.42
CA ASN A 444 7.10 12.19 -4.10
C ASN A 444 8.12 11.06 -4.20
N ASN A 445 9.22 11.14 -3.45
CA ASN A 445 10.32 10.15 -3.46
C ASN A 445 10.81 9.76 -4.87
N GLY A 446 10.86 10.73 -5.78
CA GLY A 446 11.29 10.51 -7.16
C GLY A 446 10.18 10.10 -8.14
N LEU A 447 8.98 9.75 -7.65
CA LEU A 447 7.82 9.45 -8.48
C LEU A 447 7.07 10.74 -8.82
N THR A 448 6.88 11.01 -10.10
CA THR A 448 6.23 12.23 -10.59
C THR A 448 4.83 11.91 -11.12
N SER A 449 3.85 12.75 -10.74
CA SER A 449 2.48 12.67 -11.24
C SER A 449 2.40 12.93 -12.75
N ALA A 450 1.32 12.46 -13.37
CA ALA A 450 0.92 13.00 -14.67
C ALA A 450 0.75 14.54 -14.57
N PRO A 451 1.06 15.30 -15.66
CA PRO A 451 0.87 16.75 -15.65
C PRO A 451 -0.63 17.09 -15.67
N VAL A 452 -1.04 17.97 -14.76
CA VAL A 452 -2.42 18.44 -14.65
C VAL A 452 -2.49 19.91 -15.07
N THR A 453 -3.27 20.22 -16.09
CA THR A 453 -3.38 21.60 -16.59
C THR A 453 -4.42 22.38 -15.78
N VAL A 454 -3.98 23.53 -15.25
CA VAL A 454 -4.83 24.50 -14.54
C VAL A 454 -4.70 25.90 -15.16
N ALA A 455 -5.68 26.77 -14.91
CA ALA A 455 -5.60 28.15 -15.37
C ALA A 455 -5.00 29.06 -14.30
N VAL A 456 -3.95 29.81 -14.65
CA VAL A 456 -3.38 30.86 -13.82
C VAL A 456 -3.81 32.21 -14.36
N GLN A 457 -4.33 33.08 -13.51
CA GLN A 457 -4.79 34.45 -13.81
C GLN A 457 -3.75 35.45 -13.30
N ALA A 458 -3.83 36.71 -13.75
CA ALA A 458 -2.99 37.76 -13.22
C ALA A 458 -3.24 38.00 -11.72
N VAL A 459 -4.52 37.92 -11.32
CA VAL A 459 -4.98 38.03 -9.93
C VAL A 459 -6.14 37.06 -9.71
N ALA A 460 -6.22 36.48 -8.50
CA ALA A 460 -7.31 35.62 -8.06
C ALA A 460 -7.60 35.86 -6.57
N PRO A 461 -8.03 37.11 -6.21
CA PRO A 461 -8.10 37.54 -4.83
C PRO A 461 -9.15 36.78 -4.03
N SER A 462 -8.79 36.38 -2.83
CA SER A 462 -9.68 35.73 -1.88
C SER A 462 -9.20 36.01 -0.45
N PHE A 463 -10.15 36.12 0.49
CA PHE A 463 -9.80 36.22 1.90
C PHE A 463 -9.89 34.86 2.58
N PHE A 464 -8.97 34.62 3.51
CA PHE A 464 -9.12 33.50 4.44
C PHE A 464 -10.32 33.77 5.37
N VAL A 465 -11.00 32.71 5.76
CA VAL A 465 -12.10 32.76 6.73
C VAL A 465 -11.74 31.93 7.95
N PHE A 466 -12.24 32.30 9.10
CA PHE A 466 -12.11 31.44 10.29
C PHE A 466 -12.83 30.11 10.07
N ALA A 467 -12.18 29.02 10.44
CA ALA A 467 -12.68 27.67 10.20
C ALA A 467 -14.15 27.50 10.66
N ASN A 468 -14.96 26.89 9.81
CA ASN A 468 -16.40 26.66 10.03
C ASN A 468 -17.23 27.92 10.23
N THR A 469 -16.77 29.07 9.76
CA THR A 469 -17.49 30.35 9.85
C THR A 469 -17.58 31.03 8.48
N LYS A 470 -18.37 32.11 8.40
CA LYS A 470 -18.43 33.03 7.25
C LYS A 470 -17.60 34.32 7.46
N TYR A 471 -16.93 34.42 8.60
CA TYR A 471 -16.18 35.63 8.94
C TYR A 471 -14.76 35.56 8.37
N ILE A 472 -14.35 36.64 7.70
CA ILE A 472 -12.99 36.84 7.18
C ILE A 472 -12.03 36.80 8.36
N ALA A 473 -10.91 36.08 8.19
CA ALA A 473 -9.83 36.08 9.15
C ALA A 473 -9.20 37.48 9.22
N ALA A 474 -9.27 38.09 10.38
CA ALA A 474 -8.76 39.42 10.63
C ALA A 474 -8.26 39.55 12.07
N THR A 475 -7.27 40.43 12.27
CA THR A 475 -6.81 40.87 13.60
C THR A 475 -6.99 42.38 13.78
N HIS A 476 -7.07 42.79 15.01
CA HIS A 476 -6.86 44.18 15.37
C HIS A 476 -5.44 44.62 15.06
N SER A 477 -5.12 45.89 15.16
CA SER A 477 -3.81 46.45 14.83
C SER A 477 -2.67 45.90 15.70
N ASP A 478 -2.97 45.20 16.78
CA ASP A 478 -2.00 44.47 17.62
C ASP A 478 -1.47 43.16 16.98
N ASN A 479 -2.05 42.72 15.85
CA ASN A 479 -1.78 41.45 15.15
C ASN A 479 -1.95 40.19 16.02
N VAL A 480 -2.70 40.29 17.12
CA VAL A 480 -2.90 39.20 18.10
C VAL A 480 -4.39 38.92 18.35
N SER A 481 -5.13 39.96 18.75
CA SER A 481 -6.55 39.83 19.03
C SER A 481 -7.38 39.77 17.74
N LEU A 482 -8.36 38.82 17.73
CA LEU A 482 -9.10 38.49 16.51
C LEU A 482 -10.34 39.40 16.38
N VAL A 483 -10.63 39.84 15.15
CA VAL A 483 -11.81 40.61 14.82
C VAL A 483 -12.99 39.66 14.56
N GLY A 484 -14.07 39.82 15.34
CA GLY A 484 -15.29 39.02 15.17
C GLY A 484 -16.28 39.15 16.33
N PRO A 485 -17.45 38.51 16.25
CA PRO A 485 -18.34 38.42 17.39
C PRO A 485 -17.67 37.79 18.60
N PRO A 486 -18.06 38.16 19.83
CA PRO A 486 -17.53 37.50 21.02
C PRO A 486 -17.71 35.98 20.96
N ASN A 487 -16.67 35.23 21.36
CA ASN A 487 -16.62 33.76 21.36
C ASN A 487 -16.75 33.09 19.97
N LEU A 488 -16.40 33.79 18.89
CA LEU A 488 -16.38 33.22 17.54
C LEU A 488 -15.44 32.01 17.44
N ILE A 489 -14.29 32.09 18.10
CA ILE A 489 -13.27 31.02 18.10
C ILE A 489 -13.06 30.56 19.54
N SER A 490 -13.22 29.25 19.76
CA SER A 490 -12.99 28.65 21.08
C SER A 490 -11.53 28.82 21.50
N GLY A 491 -11.30 29.34 22.70
CA GLY A 491 -9.96 29.54 23.26
C GLY A 491 -9.21 30.77 22.76
N ALA A 492 -9.85 31.62 21.93
CA ALA A 492 -9.28 32.90 21.50
C ALA A 492 -10.20 34.08 21.86
N THR A 493 -9.58 35.21 22.14
CA THR A 493 -10.34 36.47 22.34
C THR A 493 -10.74 37.03 20.99
N THR A 494 -12.06 37.17 20.78
CA THR A 494 -12.64 37.80 19.57
C THR A 494 -13.51 38.96 20.00
N THR A 495 -13.30 40.14 19.37
CA THR A 495 -14.08 41.35 19.60
C THR A 495 -14.41 42.00 18.26
N PRO A 496 -15.63 42.64 18.13
CA PRO A 496 -15.96 43.40 16.93
C PRO A 496 -15.02 44.60 16.76
N ALA A 497 -14.67 44.90 15.49
CA ALA A 497 -13.98 46.13 15.15
C ALA A 497 -14.87 47.36 15.46
N THR A 498 -14.24 48.47 15.83
CA THR A 498 -14.91 49.76 16.09
C THR A 498 -14.79 50.71 14.88
N PRO A 499 -15.74 51.64 14.67
CA PRO A 499 -15.62 52.60 13.60
C PRO A 499 -14.34 53.43 13.66
N GLY A 500 -13.58 53.44 12.56
CA GLY A 500 -12.32 54.17 12.47
C GLY A 500 -11.07 53.39 12.94
N GLU A 501 -11.26 52.15 13.38
CA GLU A 501 -10.19 51.27 13.77
C GLU A 501 -9.45 50.70 12.54
N GLU A 502 -8.14 50.57 12.64
CA GLU A 502 -7.30 49.86 11.68
C GLU A 502 -7.32 48.36 12.01
N ILE A 503 -7.62 47.54 11.01
CA ILE A 503 -7.63 46.08 11.13
C ILE A 503 -6.76 45.44 10.04
N VAL A 504 -6.16 44.28 10.33
CA VAL A 504 -5.37 43.52 9.38
C VAL A 504 -6.22 42.38 8.83
N LEU A 505 -6.42 42.35 7.50
CA LEU A 505 -7.13 41.28 6.79
C LEU A 505 -6.13 40.29 6.17
N TYR A 506 -6.42 39.00 6.32
CA TYR A 506 -5.59 37.95 5.71
C TYR A 506 -6.23 37.50 4.39
N GLY A 507 -5.48 37.71 3.31
CA GLY A 507 -5.95 37.41 1.96
C GLY A 507 -4.89 36.73 1.11
N ASN A 508 -5.33 36.23 -0.05
CA ASN A 508 -4.54 35.42 -0.96
C ASN A 508 -4.86 35.81 -2.42
N GLY A 509 -3.90 35.62 -3.33
CA GLY A 509 -4.13 35.76 -4.77
C GLY A 509 -4.22 37.19 -5.31
N PHE A 510 -3.70 38.19 -4.61
CA PHE A 510 -3.70 39.59 -5.04
C PHE A 510 -2.68 39.91 -6.15
N GLY A 511 -1.88 38.90 -6.55
CA GLY A 511 -0.85 39.06 -7.57
C GLY A 511 0.51 39.52 -6.99
N VAL A 512 1.32 40.13 -7.85
CA VAL A 512 2.63 40.64 -7.47
C VAL A 512 2.49 41.98 -6.73
N THR A 513 3.20 42.14 -5.63
CA THR A 513 3.22 43.42 -4.85
C THR A 513 3.97 44.51 -5.58
N ASP A 514 3.69 45.79 -5.22
CA ASP A 514 4.46 46.95 -5.68
C ASP A 514 4.98 47.73 -4.45
N PRO A 515 6.29 47.81 -4.21
CA PRO A 515 7.36 47.14 -4.98
C PRO A 515 7.29 45.62 -4.89
N PRO A 516 7.84 44.90 -5.89
CA PRO A 516 7.81 43.43 -5.90
C PRO A 516 8.54 42.85 -4.69
N ALA A 517 7.87 41.97 -3.95
CA ALA A 517 8.51 41.17 -2.90
C ALA A 517 9.52 40.18 -3.53
N PRO A 518 10.64 39.89 -2.87
CA PRO A 518 11.59 38.90 -3.35
C PRO A 518 10.92 37.53 -3.51
N ASN A 519 11.09 36.92 -4.69
CA ASN A 519 10.44 35.63 -4.98
C ASN A 519 11.00 34.52 -4.08
N GLY A 520 10.13 33.90 -3.25
CA GLY A 520 10.52 32.80 -2.38
C GLY A 520 11.46 33.14 -1.24
N GLN A 521 11.47 34.36 -0.77
CA GLN A 521 12.24 34.80 0.40
C GLN A 521 11.33 35.13 1.56
N LEU A 522 11.80 34.89 2.79
CA LEU A 522 11.19 35.43 4.00
C LEU A 522 11.46 36.95 4.02
N LEU A 523 10.45 37.73 4.30
CA LEU A 523 10.52 39.20 4.45
C LEU A 523 10.87 39.57 5.88
#